data_110fef67a10bba766f0e8f8b44dfbf41
#
_entry.id   110fef67a10bba766f0e8f8b44dfbf41
#
_cell.length_a   1.000
_cell.length_b   1.000
_cell.length_c   1.000
_cell.angle_alpha   90.00
_cell.angle_beta   90.00
_cell.angle_gamma   90.00
#
_symmetry.space_group_name_H-M   'P 1'
#
loop_
_entity.id
_entity.type
_entity.pdbx_description
1 polymer ?
#
loop_
_entity_poly.entity_id
_entity_poly.type
_entity_poly.pdbx_seq_one_letter_code
_entity_poly.pdbx_strand_id
1 'polypeptide(L)'
;MDIHEYQAKAVLKGFGVPVPRGFAAFSVEEAVRAAQDLGGPVWVVKSQIHAGGRGKGGGVKVVKSIEDVRAEAQRMLGMTLVTHQTGPKGRPVRRLYIEEGAAIERELYLSLLVDRETSRVAVVASTEGGMDIEEVAHDTPKKIITFSIDPVTGVFPHHGLALRKALKLEGPAAKQALPLLKQLYDAFTAKDMAMLEINPLIVTGDGDLRVLDAKVSFDSNALYRHDDIRALRDFAEEDEKEVEASNYDLSYIALDGEIGCMVNGAGLAMATMDIIKLYGAEPANFLDVGGGATTEKVTAAFKIITSDPNVKGILVNIFGGIMRCDIIAEGVVTAVKEVGLKVPLVVRLEGTNVAEGKAILNGSGLNVIAANDLSDAAEKIVKAVRGGV
;
A
#
# COMPACT_ATOMS: atom_id res chain seq x y z
N MET A 1 -4.78 2.47 2.13
CA MET A 1 -4.57 3.73 1.35
C MET A 1 -3.35 4.45 1.90
N ASP A 2 -2.39 4.76 1.04
CA ASP A 2 -1.18 5.52 1.40
C ASP A 2 -1.35 6.99 1.07
N ILE A 3 -0.54 7.84 1.72
CA ILE A 3 -0.49 9.29 1.47
C ILE A 3 0.97 9.76 1.37
N HIS A 4 1.16 10.95 0.76
CA HIS A 4 2.49 11.54 0.67
C HIS A 4 3.03 12.03 2.02
N GLU A 5 4.35 12.13 2.15
CA GLU A 5 5.03 12.61 3.38
C GLU A 5 4.49 13.95 3.88
N TYR A 6 4.31 14.94 2.98
CA TYR A 6 3.81 16.25 3.40
C TYR A 6 2.39 16.20 3.96
N GLN A 7 1.54 15.30 3.44
CA GLN A 7 0.19 15.04 3.94
C GLN A 7 0.25 14.32 5.29
N ALA A 8 1.11 13.30 5.42
CA ALA A 8 1.34 12.59 6.67
C ALA A 8 1.77 13.55 7.79
N LYS A 9 2.73 14.43 7.50
CA LYS A 9 3.16 15.46 8.46
C LYS A 9 2.05 16.45 8.81
N ALA A 10 1.21 16.84 7.86
CA ALA A 10 0.06 17.71 8.12
C ALA A 10 -0.95 17.03 9.06
N VAL A 11 -1.26 15.75 8.83
CA VAL A 11 -2.12 14.97 9.72
C VAL A 11 -1.52 14.88 11.12
N LEU A 12 -0.25 14.48 11.24
CA LEU A 12 0.44 14.35 12.52
C LEU A 12 0.54 15.68 13.28
N LYS A 13 0.79 16.78 12.57
CA LYS A 13 0.80 18.14 13.15
C LYS A 13 -0.56 18.50 13.77
N GLY A 14 -1.67 18.06 13.20
CA GLY A 14 -3.02 18.23 13.77
C GLY A 14 -3.19 17.58 15.13
N PHE A 15 -2.38 16.57 15.47
CA PHE A 15 -2.33 15.91 16.78
C PHE A 15 -1.20 16.46 17.70
N GLY A 16 -0.54 17.54 17.28
CA GLY A 16 0.53 18.18 18.05
C GLY A 16 1.89 17.53 17.93
N VAL A 17 2.05 16.55 17.01
CA VAL A 17 3.37 15.93 16.76
C VAL A 17 4.35 16.96 16.21
N PRO A 18 5.56 17.06 16.78
CA PRO A 18 6.56 18.01 16.31
C PRO A 18 7.13 17.57 14.96
N VAL A 19 6.83 18.35 13.93
CA VAL A 19 7.33 18.18 12.56
C VAL A 19 8.03 19.48 12.11
N PRO A 20 9.07 19.45 11.25
CA PRO A 20 9.64 20.63 10.62
C PRO A 20 8.58 21.39 9.80
N ARG A 21 8.77 22.70 9.63
CA ARG A 21 7.94 23.49 8.72
C ARG A 21 8.26 23.13 7.27
N GLY A 22 7.23 23.05 6.45
CA GLY A 22 7.40 22.76 5.03
C GLY A 22 6.14 23.03 4.23
N PHE A 23 6.31 23.12 2.90
CA PHE A 23 5.24 23.36 1.95
C PHE A 23 5.37 22.43 0.75
N ALA A 24 4.23 21.91 0.28
CA ALA A 24 4.16 21.20 -0.99
C ALA A 24 4.34 22.18 -2.15
N ALA A 25 4.97 21.73 -3.24
CA ALA A 25 5.18 22.50 -4.46
C ALA A 25 4.94 21.61 -5.69
N PHE A 26 4.13 22.11 -6.61
CA PHE A 26 3.75 21.43 -7.85
C PHE A 26 4.41 22.05 -9.08
N SER A 27 5.16 23.14 -8.88
CA SER A 27 5.98 23.81 -9.88
C SER A 27 7.29 24.31 -9.28
N VAL A 28 8.23 24.68 -10.14
CA VAL A 28 9.52 25.26 -9.71
C VAL A 28 9.31 26.61 -8.99
N GLU A 29 8.35 27.39 -9.48
CA GLU A 29 8.01 28.71 -8.91
C GLU A 29 7.41 28.55 -7.51
N GLU A 30 6.55 27.56 -7.30
CA GLU A 30 6.00 27.24 -5.97
C GLU A 30 7.09 26.75 -5.01
N ALA A 31 8.05 25.94 -5.48
CA ALA A 31 9.17 25.48 -4.67
C ALA A 31 10.05 26.66 -4.19
N VAL A 32 10.34 27.61 -5.08
CA VAL A 32 11.09 28.82 -4.75
C VAL A 32 10.34 29.68 -3.75
N ARG A 33 9.03 29.89 -3.95
CA ARG A 33 8.18 30.65 -3.02
C ARG A 33 8.14 29.98 -1.64
N ALA A 34 7.95 28.66 -1.62
CA ALA A 34 7.96 27.88 -0.38
C ALA A 34 9.26 28.07 0.41
N ALA A 35 10.41 28.05 -0.28
CA ALA A 35 11.70 28.27 0.35
C ALA A 35 11.85 29.70 0.89
N GLN A 36 11.35 30.69 0.17
CA GLN A 36 11.34 32.09 0.64
C GLN A 36 10.47 32.28 1.88
N ASP A 37 9.27 31.67 1.89
CA ASP A 37 8.32 31.74 3.02
C ASP A 37 8.86 31.01 4.28
N LEU A 38 9.62 29.93 4.10
CA LEU A 38 10.29 29.22 5.20
C LEU A 38 11.42 30.06 5.82
N GLY A 39 12.09 30.88 5.02
CA GLY A 39 13.33 31.55 5.41
C GLY A 39 14.51 30.57 5.45
N GLY A 40 15.74 31.11 5.37
CA GLY A 40 16.94 30.29 5.31
C GLY A 40 17.67 30.13 6.64
N PRO A 41 18.88 29.55 6.63
CA PRO A 41 19.77 29.42 5.46
C PRO A 41 19.84 28.02 4.84
N VAL A 42 19.04 27.04 5.29
CA VAL A 42 19.11 25.67 4.80
C VAL A 42 17.71 25.16 4.52
N TRP A 43 17.53 24.53 3.35
CA TRP A 43 16.28 23.87 2.94
C TRP A 43 16.55 22.45 2.50
N VAL A 44 15.51 21.62 2.54
CA VAL A 44 15.54 20.28 1.98
C VAL A 44 14.47 20.18 0.90
N VAL A 45 14.90 19.85 -0.32
CA VAL A 45 14.00 19.57 -1.45
C VAL A 45 13.76 18.06 -1.49
N LYS A 46 12.50 17.64 -1.32
CA LYS A 46 12.11 16.23 -1.24
C LYS A 46 11.08 15.90 -2.31
N SER A 47 11.40 14.95 -3.20
CA SER A 47 10.41 14.38 -4.12
C SER A 47 9.33 13.62 -3.33
N GLN A 48 8.09 13.68 -3.81
CA GLN A 48 6.94 13.04 -3.18
C GLN A 48 6.41 11.92 -4.06
N ILE A 49 6.65 10.70 -3.65
CA ILE A 49 6.11 9.45 -4.21
C ILE A 49 5.73 8.53 -3.05
N HIS A 50 4.83 7.56 -3.27
CA HIS A 50 4.45 6.57 -2.26
C HIS A 50 5.48 5.43 -2.12
N ALA A 51 6.76 5.80 -1.97
CA ALA A 51 7.85 4.84 -1.77
C ALA A 51 8.92 5.41 -0.85
N GLY A 52 9.55 4.51 -0.08
CA GLY A 52 10.73 4.78 0.71
C GLY A 52 12.02 4.78 -0.12
N GLY A 53 13.15 5.07 0.55
CA GLY A 53 14.47 5.05 -0.09
C GLY A 53 14.75 6.23 -1.04
N ARG A 54 13.92 7.28 -1.01
CA ARG A 54 14.01 8.46 -1.89
C ARG A 54 15.38 9.14 -1.83
N GLY A 55 15.99 9.19 -0.64
CA GLY A 55 17.33 9.78 -0.46
C GLY A 55 18.41 9.05 -1.26
N LYS A 56 18.43 7.71 -1.18
CA LYS A 56 19.38 6.86 -1.94
C LYS A 56 19.13 6.97 -3.46
N GLY A 57 17.87 7.18 -3.89
CA GLY A 57 17.51 7.39 -5.29
C GLY A 57 17.76 8.82 -5.82
N GLY A 58 18.30 9.73 -5.02
CA GLY A 58 18.55 11.13 -5.41
C GLY A 58 17.31 12.03 -5.36
N GLY A 59 16.22 11.57 -4.73
CA GLY A 59 14.96 12.30 -4.55
C GLY A 59 14.92 13.22 -3.33
N VAL A 60 16.01 13.34 -2.57
CA VAL A 60 16.15 14.26 -1.42
C VAL A 60 17.45 15.01 -1.53
N LYS A 61 17.41 16.34 -1.40
CA LYS A 61 18.58 17.17 -1.49
C LYS A 61 18.55 18.31 -0.48
N VAL A 62 19.64 18.45 0.29
CA VAL A 62 19.88 19.59 1.17
C VAL A 62 20.53 20.70 0.35
N VAL A 63 20.00 21.92 0.43
CA VAL A 63 20.45 23.09 -0.33
C VAL A 63 20.56 24.31 0.58
N LYS A 64 21.38 25.30 0.15
CA LYS A 64 21.72 26.47 0.96
C LYS A 64 21.45 27.82 0.27
N SER A 65 20.90 27.78 -0.93
CA SER A 65 20.50 28.98 -1.67
C SER A 65 19.15 28.78 -2.36
N ILE A 66 18.46 29.87 -2.68
CA ILE A 66 17.20 29.84 -3.45
C ILE A 66 17.46 29.36 -4.87
N GLU A 67 18.62 29.70 -5.43
CA GLU A 67 19.07 29.25 -6.75
C GLU A 67 19.21 27.72 -6.77
N ASP A 68 19.78 27.13 -5.73
CA ASP A 68 19.89 25.67 -5.60
C ASP A 68 18.51 25.02 -5.43
N VAL A 69 17.59 25.66 -4.66
CA VAL A 69 16.18 25.17 -4.58
C VAL A 69 15.55 25.13 -5.97
N ARG A 70 15.71 26.19 -6.79
CA ARG A 70 15.22 26.24 -8.16
C ARG A 70 15.82 25.14 -9.02
N ALA A 71 17.14 24.99 -8.98
CA ALA A 71 17.85 23.99 -9.77
C ALA A 71 17.42 22.56 -9.41
N GLU A 72 17.34 22.25 -8.12
CA GLU A 72 16.92 20.92 -7.66
C GLU A 72 15.43 20.67 -7.93
N ALA A 73 14.56 21.66 -7.79
CA ALA A 73 13.16 21.54 -8.14
C ALA A 73 12.99 21.26 -9.64
N GLN A 74 13.74 21.95 -10.50
CA GLN A 74 13.73 21.73 -11.94
C GLN A 74 14.25 20.35 -12.33
N ARG A 75 15.25 19.82 -11.62
CA ARG A 75 15.80 18.49 -11.83
C ARG A 75 14.82 17.38 -11.39
N MET A 76 14.16 17.59 -10.24
CA MET A 76 13.34 16.53 -9.62
C MET A 76 11.93 16.45 -10.19
N LEU A 77 11.29 17.59 -10.54
CA LEU A 77 9.95 17.56 -11.15
C LEU A 77 9.99 16.89 -12.51
N GLY A 78 9.14 15.88 -12.70
CA GLY A 78 9.05 15.10 -13.92
C GLY A 78 10.08 13.99 -14.06
N MET A 79 11.08 13.87 -13.16
CA MET A 79 12.01 12.74 -13.20
C MET A 79 11.32 11.44 -12.81
N THR A 80 11.79 10.32 -13.31
CA THR A 80 11.42 8.99 -12.81
C THR A 80 12.36 8.62 -11.67
N LEU A 81 11.82 8.53 -10.46
CA LEU A 81 12.58 8.14 -9.28
C LEU A 81 12.54 6.63 -9.08
N VAL A 82 13.71 6.01 -9.13
CA VAL A 82 13.90 4.58 -8.89
C VAL A 82 14.42 4.37 -7.47
N THR A 83 13.71 3.55 -6.70
CA THR A 83 14.10 3.11 -5.36
C THR A 83 13.97 1.60 -5.26
N HIS A 84 14.44 0.97 -4.19
CA HIS A 84 14.25 -0.46 -3.98
C HIS A 84 12.75 -0.83 -3.86
N GLN A 85 11.89 0.09 -3.41
CA GLN A 85 10.43 -0.13 -3.29
C GLN A 85 9.66 0.09 -4.60
N THR A 86 10.14 0.98 -5.49
CA THR A 86 9.47 1.21 -6.78
C THR A 86 9.83 0.18 -7.85
N GLY A 87 10.86 -0.63 -7.60
CA GLY A 87 11.42 -1.50 -8.61
C GLY A 87 12.06 -0.72 -9.77
N PRO A 88 12.52 -1.42 -10.84
CA PRO A 88 13.27 -0.82 -11.95
C PRO A 88 12.45 0.16 -12.81
N LYS A 89 11.13 0.07 -12.81
CA LYS A 89 10.25 1.00 -13.54
C LYS A 89 10.25 2.39 -12.93
N GLY A 90 10.48 2.50 -11.60
CA GLY A 90 10.42 3.76 -10.87
C GLY A 90 9.01 4.37 -10.81
N ARG A 91 8.93 5.58 -10.26
CA ARG A 91 7.70 6.39 -10.21
C ARG A 91 8.00 7.82 -10.67
N PRO A 92 7.12 8.46 -11.46
CA PRO A 92 7.31 9.84 -11.87
C PRO A 92 7.07 10.79 -10.70
N VAL A 93 8.00 11.74 -10.49
CA VAL A 93 7.87 12.77 -9.45
C VAL A 93 6.98 13.90 -9.97
N ARG A 94 5.78 14.03 -9.43
CA ARG A 94 4.78 15.04 -9.83
C ARG A 94 4.72 16.24 -8.88
N ARG A 95 5.33 16.11 -7.68
CA ARG A 95 5.33 17.14 -6.64
C ARG A 95 6.55 17.04 -5.76
N LEU A 96 6.86 18.14 -5.10
CA LEU A 96 7.94 18.26 -4.15
C LEU A 96 7.40 18.70 -2.79
N TYR A 97 8.20 18.47 -1.77
CA TYR A 97 8.04 19.06 -0.45
C TYR A 97 9.29 19.85 -0.12
N ILE A 98 9.15 21.14 0.14
CA ILE A 98 10.23 22.03 0.53
C ILE A 98 10.15 22.21 2.03
N GLU A 99 11.18 21.81 2.72
CA GLU A 99 11.21 21.74 4.18
C GLU A 99 12.38 22.56 4.74
N GLU A 100 12.20 23.14 5.92
CA GLU A 100 13.29 23.79 6.65
C GLU A 100 14.35 22.75 7.04
N GLY A 101 15.63 23.14 6.98
CA GLY A 101 16.72 22.29 7.44
C GLY A 101 16.67 22.09 8.95
N ALA A 102 17.05 20.91 9.41
CA ALA A 102 17.15 20.57 10.83
C ALA A 102 18.61 20.29 11.22
N ALA A 103 19.02 20.74 12.40
CA ALA A 103 20.30 20.36 13.00
C ALA A 103 20.17 18.96 13.61
N ILE A 104 20.53 17.93 12.86
CA ILE A 104 20.38 16.53 13.27
C ILE A 104 21.58 16.14 14.13
N GLU A 105 21.33 15.72 15.36
CA GLU A 105 22.33 15.12 16.25
C GLU A 105 22.29 13.60 16.18
N ARG A 106 21.06 13.02 16.20
CA ARG A 106 20.84 11.57 16.12
C ARG A 106 19.65 11.27 15.23
N GLU A 107 19.75 10.18 14.46
CA GLU A 107 18.66 9.61 13.71
C GLU A 107 18.19 8.31 14.38
N LEU A 108 16.88 8.16 14.52
CA LEU A 108 16.21 7.08 15.23
C LEU A 108 15.08 6.55 14.37
N TYR A 109 14.69 5.32 14.61
CA TYR A 109 13.52 4.70 13.97
C TYR A 109 12.38 4.53 14.97
N LEU A 110 11.17 4.83 14.54
CA LEU A 110 9.95 4.59 15.32
C LEU A 110 8.80 4.25 14.39
N SER A 111 8.09 3.15 14.67
CA SER A 111 6.84 2.84 13.96
C SER A 111 5.76 2.33 14.88
N LEU A 112 4.50 2.54 14.47
CA LEU A 112 3.31 1.98 15.07
C LEU A 112 2.59 1.16 13.99
N LEU A 113 2.17 -0.05 14.33
CA LEU A 113 1.45 -0.93 13.42
C LEU A 113 0.43 -1.79 14.18
N VAL A 114 -0.57 -2.28 13.46
CA VAL A 114 -1.54 -3.23 14.02
C VAL A 114 -0.90 -4.62 14.10
N ASP A 115 -0.69 -5.11 15.31
CA ASP A 115 -0.27 -6.48 15.55
C ASP A 115 -1.49 -7.39 15.62
N ARG A 116 -1.67 -8.21 14.59
CA ARG A 116 -2.82 -9.12 14.46
C ARG A 116 -2.73 -10.32 15.39
N GLU A 117 -1.52 -10.74 15.80
CA GLU A 117 -1.31 -11.87 16.70
C GLU A 117 -1.81 -11.51 18.10
N THR A 118 -1.45 -10.34 18.60
CA THR A 118 -1.83 -9.89 19.94
C THR A 118 -3.08 -9.02 19.98
N SER A 119 -3.63 -8.61 18.81
CA SER A 119 -4.73 -7.65 18.67
C SER A 119 -4.44 -6.31 19.35
N ARG A 120 -3.20 -5.83 19.25
CA ARG A 120 -2.71 -4.61 19.89
C ARG A 120 -2.02 -3.71 18.88
N VAL A 121 -1.71 -2.50 19.32
CA VAL A 121 -0.82 -1.61 18.56
C VAL A 121 0.62 -1.91 18.98
N ALA A 122 1.41 -2.48 18.07
CA ALA A 122 2.83 -2.66 18.28
C ALA A 122 3.57 -1.36 18.02
N VAL A 123 4.53 -1.05 18.88
CA VAL A 123 5.50 0.03 18.75
C VAL A 123 6.86 -0.60 18.50
N VAL A 124 7.46 -0.30 17.36
CA VAL A 124 8.81 -0.76 17.00
C VAL A 124 9.75 0.43 17.03
N ALA A 125 10.84 0.30 17.77
CA ALA A 125 11.79 1.38 17.98
C ALA A 125 13.23 0.89 17.82
N SER A 126 14.10 1.70 17.19
CA SER A 126 15.52 1.41 17.05
C SER A 126 16.36 2.69 17.15
N THR A 127 17.59 2.53 17.66
CA THR A 127 18.60 3.59 17.61
C THR A 127 19.22 3.77 16.22
N GLU A 128 18.89 2.91 15.27
CA GLU A 128 19.34 2.95 13.88
C GLU A 128 18.24 3.57 13.03
N GLY A 129 18.29 4.87 12.82
CA GLY A 129 17.39 5.62 11.95
C GLY A 129 18.03 6.01 10.63
N GLY A 130 17.23 6.46 9.67
CA GLY A 130 17.72 6.85 8.33
C GLY A 130 18.20 5.68 7.47
N MET A 131 18.03 4.45 7.95
CA MET A 131 18.45 3.21 7.31
C MET A 131 17.22 2.36 6.95
N ASP A 132 17.44 1.34 6.13
CA ASP A 132 16.46 0.30 5.86
C ASP A 132 16.28 -0.56 7.13
N ILE A 133 15.07 -0.56 7.71
CA ILE A 133 14.82 -1.23 8.99
C ILE A 133 14.83 -2.75 8.86
N GLU A 134 14.47 -3.28 7.68
CA GLU A 134 14.52 -4.70 7.39
C GLU A 134 15.97 -5.21 7.38
N GLU A 135 16.90 -4.41 6.85
CA GLU A 135 18.34 -4.68 6.89
C GLU A 135 18.86 -4.69 8.35
N VAL A 136 18.43 -3.70 9.15
CA VAL A 136 18.76 -3.66 10.59
C VAL A 136 18.18 -4.87 11.34
N ALA A 137 16.94 -5.28 11.01
CA ALA A 137 16.31 -6.44 11.62
C ALA A 137 17.01 -7.77 11.27
N HIS A 138 17.55 -7.87 10.07
CA HIS A 138 18.31 -9.03 9.63
C HIS A 138 19.71 -9.07 10.29
N ASP A 139 20.46 -7.97 10.21
CA ASP A 139 21.87 -7.94 10.61
C ASP A 139 22.07 -7.75 12.11
N THR A 140 21.22 -6.96 12.74
CA THR A 140 21.32 -6.59 14.15
C THR A 140 19.97 -6.62 14.88
N PRO A 141 19.27 -7.78 14.94
CA PRO A 141 17.90 -7.88 15.48
C PRO A 141 17.77 -7.37 16.92
N LYS A 142 18.85 -7.43 17.71
CA LYS A 142 18.88 -6.92 19.10
C LYS A 142 18.73 -5.39 19.20
N LYS A 143 18.89 -4.65 18.09
CA LYS A 143 18.66 -3.20 18.05
C LYS A 143 17.20 -2.86 17.82
N ILE A 144 16.38 -3.80 17.42
CA ILE A 144 14.93 -3.63 17.25
C ILE A 144 14.25 -3.97 18.58
N ILE A 145 13.61 -2.98 19.16
CA ILE A 145 12.85 -3.13 20.40
C ILE A 145 11.38 -2.97 20.08
N THR A 146 10.60 -3.99 20.44
CA THR A 146 9.15 -3.97 20.21
C THR A 146 8.42 -4.07 21.56
N PHE A 147 7.37 -3.27 21.71
CA PHE A 147 6.41 -3.39 22.81
C PHE A 147 5.01 -3.05 22.30
N SER A 148 3.97 -3.50 23.02
CA SER A 148 2.58 -3.35 22.60
C SER A 148 1.83 -2.39 23.49
N ILE A 149 0.85 -1.68 22.91
CA ILE A 149 -0.12 -0.85 23.63
C ILE A 149 -1.49 -1.51 23.46
N ASP A 150 -2.12 -1.83 24.60
CA ASP A 150 -3.48 -2.38 24.61
C ASP A 150 -4.48 -1.25 24.22
N PRO A 151 -5.30 -1.43 23.17
CA PRO A 151 -6.20 -0.39 22.69
C PRO A 151 -7.32 -0.03 23.70
N VAL A 152 -7.63 -0.90 24.63
CA VAL A 152 -8.63 -0.63 25.68
C VAL A 152 -8.09 0.35 26.72
N THR A 153 -6.80 0.26 27.03
CA THR A 153 -6.17 1.08 28.08
C THR A 153 -5.42 2.30 27.52
N GLY A 154 -4.93 2.21 26.28
CA GLY A 154 -4.15 3.28 25.65
C GLY A 154 -2.73 3.44 26.20
N VAL A 155 -2.16 4.61 26.00
CA VAL A 155 -0.77 4.91 26.39
C VAL A 155 -0.65 5.28 27.87
N PHE A 156 0.22 4.57 28.59
CA PHE A 156 0.57 4.80 29.99
C PHE A 156 2.03 5.26 30.16
N PRO A 157 2.40 5.81 31.35
CA PRO A 157 3.77 6.25 31.63
C PRO A 157 4.86 5.20 31.37
N HIS A 158 4.58 3.91 31.62
CA HIS A 158 5.54 2.85 31.37
C HIS A 158 5.87 2.66 29.87
N HIS A 159 4.93 2.96 28.95
CA HIS A 159 5.22 2.95 27.51
C HIS A 159 6.20 4.06 27.12
N GLY A 160 6.03 5.26 27.70
CA GLY A 160 7.01 6.35 27.51
C GLY A 160 8.38 5.99 28.06
N LEU A 161 8.44 5.28 29.18
CA LEU A 161 9.69 4.78 29.75
C LEU A 161 10.31 3.69 28.86
N ALA A 162 9.51 2.82 28.28
CA ALA A 162 9.96 1.79 27.32
C ALA A 162 10.56 2.45 26.07
N LEU A 163 9.85 3.43 25.48
CA LEU A 163 10.35 4.19 24.33
C LEU A 163 11.65 4.94 24.63
N ARG A 164 11.71 5.63 25.79
CA ARG A 164 12.92 6.30 26.25
C ARG A 164 14.12 5.36 26.32
N LYS A 165 13.93 4.16 26.88
CA LYS A 165 14.99 3.14 27.00
C LYS A 165 15.38 2.58 25.64
N ALA A 166 14.41 2.23 24.80
CA ALA A 166 14.64 1.69 23.46
C ALA A 166 15.49 2.63 22.60
N LEU A 167 15.15 3.91 22.60
CA LEU A 167 15.84 4.94 21.80
C LEU A 167 17.02 5.58 22.54
N LYS A 168 17.32 5.17 23.77
CA LYS A 168 18.37 5.74 24.62
C LYS A 168 18.29 7.27 24.68
N LEU A 169 17.07 7.78 24.97
CA LEU A 169 16.83 9.23 25.04
C LEU A 169 17.27 9.79 26.40
N GLU A 170 17.94 10.96 26.32
CA GLU A 170 18.43 11.70 27.46
C GLU A 170 17.96 13.17 27.40
N GLY A 171 18.19 13.94 28.45
CA GLY A 171 17.90 15.36 28.48
C GLY A 171 16.46 15.74 28.15
N PRO A 172 16.25 16.77 27.30
CA PRO A 172 14.93 17.20 26.85
C PRO A 172 14.17 16.11 26.09
N ALA A 173 14.83 15.36 25.17
CA ALA A 173 14.23 14.28 24.40
C ALA A 173 13.61 13.19 25.29
N ALA A 174 14.24 12.87 26.42
CA ALA A 174 13.72 11.87 27.37
C ALA A 174 12.36 12.30 27.97
N LYS A 175 12.16 13.60 28.19
CA LYS A 175 10.90 14.16 28.71
C LYS A 175 9.80 14.16 27.65
N GLN A 176 10.18 14.23 26.39
CA GLN A 176 9.26 14.25 25.22
C GLN A 176 8.80 12.86 24.79
N ALA A 177 9.44 11.78 25.24
CA ALA A 177 9.13 10.41 24.82
C ALA A 177 7.66 10.02 25.05
N LEU A 178 7.11 10.28 26.25
CA LEU A 178 5.72 9.96 26.56
C LEU A 178 4.72 10.87 25.82
N PRO A 179 4.86 12.21 25.82
CA PRO A 179 3.99 13.08 25.03
C PRO A 179 3.98 12.72 23.54
N LEU A 180 5.16 12.51 22.93
CA LEU A 180 5.27 12.13 21.53
C LEU A 180 4.53 10.80 21.24
N LEU A 181 4.81 9.77 22.05
CA LEU A 181 4.16 8.47 21.85
C LEU A 181 2.64 8.58 21.98
N LYS A 182 2.15 9.39 22.93
CA LYS A 182 0.71 9.62 23.07
C LYS A 182 0.12 10.31 21.87
N GLN A 183 0.75 11.37 21.35
CA GLN A 183 0.29 12.09 20.16
C GLN A 183 0.26 11.18 18.92
N LEU A 184 1.29 10.36 18.72
CA LEU A 184 1.35 9.39 17.62
C LEU A 184 0.28 8.31 17.74
N TYR A 185 0.07 7.78 18.94
CA TYR A 185 -0.96 6.78 19.22
C TYR A 185 -2.37 7.35 19.02
N ASP A 186 -2.63 8.58 19.52
CA ASP A 186 -3.91 9.26 19.35
C ASP A 186 -4.19 9.51 17.84
N ALA A 187 -3.17 9.92 17.05
CA ALA A 187 -3.30 10.05 15.60
C ALA A 187 -3.58 8.70 14.94
N PHE A 188 -2.82 7.67 15.32
CA PHE A 188 -2.91 6.32 14.78
C PHE A 188 -4.32 5.74 14.95
N THR A 189 -4.85 5.82 16.16
CA THR A 189 -6.18 5.26 16.49
C THR A 189 -7.33 6.12 15.98
N ALA A 190 -7.24 7.46 16.11
CA ALA A 190 -8.30 8.36 15.68
C ALA A 190 -8.50 8.41 14.16
N LYS A 191 -7.47 8.04 13.38
CA LYS A 191 -7.53 8.06 11.91
C LYS A 191 -7.51 6.65 11.29
N ASP A 192 -7.65 5.60 12.09
CA ASP A 192 -7.59 4.20 11.64
C ASP A 192 -6.36 3.93 10.76
N MET A 193 -5.19 4.32 11.25
CA MET A 193 -3.96 4.02 10.56
C MET A 193 -3.65 2.51 10.67
N ALA A 194 -3.26 1.89 9.58
CA ALA A 194 -2.76 0.52 9.55
C ALA A 194 -1.27 0.48 9.91
N MET A 195 -0.53 1.52 9.49
CA MET A 195 0.89 1.69 9.74
C MET A 195 1.24 3.20 9.83
N LEU A 196 2.09 3.53 10.78
CA LEU A 196 2.78 4.82 10.87
C LEU A 196 4.26 4.54 11.07
N GLU A 197 5.08 4.88 10.09
CA GLU A 197 6.52 4.72 10.12
C GLU A 197 7.19 6.11 10.13
N ILE A 198 8.12 6.29 11.04
CA ILE A 198 8.93 7.50 11.19
C ILE A 198 10.40 7.10 11.01
N ASN A 199 10.98 7.47 9.88
CA ASN A 199 12.34 7.10 9.52
C ASN A 199 13.06 8.19 8.71
N PRO A 200 13.76 9.12 9.39
CA PRO A 200 14.08 9.09 10.82
C PRO A 200 13.14 9.93 11.71
N LEU A 201 13.01 9.52 12.95
CA LEU A 201 12.76 10.39 14.08
C LEU A 201 14.12 10.98 14.48
N ILE A 202 14.24 12.29 14.68
CA ILE A 202 15.52 12.91 15.01
C ILE A 202 15.54 13.48 16.43
N VAL A 203 16.75 13.49 17.01
CA VAL A 203 17.10 14.37 18.11
C VAL A 203 17.84 15.56 17.50
N THR A 204 17.36 16.76 17.75
CA THR A 204 18.01 18.00 17.27
C THR A 204 19.17 18.40 18.16
N GLY A 205 20.03 19.31 17.69
CA GLY A 205 21.13 19.88 18.51
C GLY A 205 20.69 20.56 19.80
N ASP A 206 19.40 20.99 19.87
CA ASP A 206 18.79 21.55 21.09
C ASP A 206 18.22 20.44 22.01
N GLY A 207 18.33 19.18 21.59
CA GLY A 207 17.86 18.01 22.33
C GLY A 207 16.36 17.72 22.16
N ASP A 208 15.67 18.33 21.22
CA ASP A 208 14.26 18.10 20.93
C ASP A 208 14.03 16.93 19.98
N LEU A 209 12.91 16.23 20.16
CA LEU A 209 12.44 15.22 19.22
C LEU A 209 11.65 15.86 18.08
N ARG A 210 11.94 15.47 16.82
CA ARG A 210 11.16 15.86 15.64
C ARG A 210 11.00 14.71 14.65
N VAL A 211 9.83 14.64 14.03
CA VAL A 211 9.54 13.69 12.95
C VAL A 211 10.04 14.26 11.64
N LEU A 212 11.16 13.73 11.12
CA LEU A 212 11.79 14.26 9.91
C LEU A 212 11.23 13.64 8.62
N ASP A 213 10.85 12.37 8.65
CA ASP A 213 10.15 11.70 7.57
C ASP A 213 9.06 10.79 8.15
N ALA A 214 7.92 10.75 7.50
CA ALA A 214 6.78 9.95 7.93
C ALA A 214 6.10 9.28 6.73
N LYS A 215 5.86 7.97 6.86
CA LYS A 215 5.05 7.18 5.96
C LYS A 215 3.83 6.68 6.73
N VAL A 216 2.65 6.92 6.16
CA VAL A 216 1.37 6.55 6.79
C VAL A 216 0.52 5.78 5.81
N SER A 217 0.02 4.65 6.28
CA SER A 217 -1.02 3.87 5.60
C SER A 217 -2.27 3.81 6.45
N PHE A 218 -3.43 3.97 5.84
CA PHE A 218 -4.73 3.89 6.51
C PHE A 218 -5.46 2.60 6.16
N ASP A 219 -6.30 2.13 7.09
CA ASP A 219 -7.22 1.04 6.80
C ASP A 219 -8.25 1.50 5.76
N SER A 220 -8.19 0.93 4.55
CA SER A 220 -9.11 1.29 3.47
C SER A 220 -10.57 0.98 3.81
N ASN A 221 -10.83 0.00 4.69
CA ASN A 221 -12.18 -0.33 5.15
C ASN A 221 -12.78 0.72 6.09
N ALA A 222 -11.96 1.59 6.68
CA ALA A 222 -12.39 2.67 7.58
C ALA A 222 -12.57 4.03 6.88
N LEU A 223 -12.16 4.17 5.62
CA LEU A 223 -12.17 5.46 4.91
C LEU A 223 -13.57 6.08 4.77
N TYR A 224 -14.64 5.29 4.85
CA TYR A 224 -16.01 5.81 4.80
C TYR A 224 -16.34 6.78 5.94
N ARG A 225 -15.61 6.72 7.05
CA ARG A 225 -15.75 7.62 8.20
C ARG A 225 -14.66 8.69 8.30
N HIS A 226 -13.76 8.77 7.31
CA HIS A 226 -12.64 9.70 7.25
C HIS A 226 -12.58 10.41 5.90
N ASP A 227 -13.56 11.29 5.64
CA ASP A 227 -13.62 12.06 4.39
C ASP A 227 -12.40 12.95 4.18
N ASP A 228 -11.84 13.49 5.26
CA ASP A 228 -10.61 14.30 5.25
C ASP A 228 -9.38 13.48 4.79
N ILE A 229 -9.28 12.23 5.22
CA ILE A 229 -8.21 11.33 4.78
C ILE A 229 -8.46 10.86 3.35
N ARG A 230 -9.71 10.48 3.01
CA ARG A 230 -10.08 10.06 1.67
C ARG A 230 -9.76 11.11 0.61
N ALA A 231 -9.91 12.39 0.95
CA ALA A 231 -9.57 13.51 0.07
C ALA A 231 -8.06 13.65 -0.22
N LEU A 232 -7.19 12.99 0.55
CA LEU A 232 -5.74 12.98 0.36
C LEU A 232 -5.26 11.93 -0.64
N ARG A 233 -6.17 11.05 -1.12
CA ARG A 233 -5.84 9.95 -2.04
C ARG A 233 -5.25 10.48 -3.34
N ASP A 234 -4.16 9.87 -3.78
CA ASP A 234 -3.52 10.17 -5.05
C ASP A 234 -3.59 8.95 -5.99
N PHE A 235 -4.60 8.96 -6.86
CA PHE A 235 -4.81 7.89 -7.84
C PHE A 235 -3.62 7.68 -8.79
N ALA A 236 -2.78 8.71 -9.00
CA ALA A 236 -1.62 8.59 -9.86
C ALA A 236 -0.45 7.81 -9.25
N GLU A 237 -0.51 7.53 -7.94
CA GLU A 237 0.45 6.70 -7.20
C GLU A 237 -0.04 5.25 -7.03
N GLU A 238 -1.31 4.97 -7.33
CA GLU A 238 -1.89 3.63 -7.24
C GLU A 238 -1.72 2.85 -8.55
N ASP A 239 -2.01 1.56 -8.51
CA ASP A 239 -2.11 0.74 -9.72
C ASP A 239 -3.39 1.07 -10.49
N GLU A 240 -3.28 1.31 -11.80
CA GLU A 240 -4.42 1.72 -12.64
C GLU A 240 -5.56 0.68 -12.62
N LYS A 241 -5.23 -0.62 -12.56
CA LYS A 241 -6.21 -1.70 -12.50
C LYS A 241 -6.90 -1.77 -11.15
N GLU A 242 -6.17 -1.51 -10.05
CA GLU A 242 -6.74 -1.45 -8.70
C GLU A 242 -7.69 -0.25 -8.58
N VAL A 243 -7.32 0.89 -9.16
CA VAL A 243 -8.19 2.08 -9.25
C VAL A 243 -9.44 1.77 -10.08
N GLU A 244 -9.30 1.15 -11.25
CA GLU A 244 -10.43 0.77 -12.09
C GLU A 244 -11.36 -0.21 -11.37
N ALA A 245 -10.81 -1.23 -10.72
CA ALA A 245 -11.57 -2.22 -9.95
C ALA A 245 -12.37 -1.58 -8.82
N SER A 246 -11.81 -0.58 -8.15
CA SER A 246 -12.48 0.13 -7.06
C SER A 246 -13.75 0.87 -7.50
N ASN A 247 -13.85 1.27 -8.78
CA ASN A 247 -15.05 1.92 -9.33
C ASN A 247 -16.25 0.96 -9.44
N TYR A 248 -15.99 -0.36 -9.41
CA TYR A 248 -16.99 -1.41 -9.48
C TYR A 248 -17.17 -2.17 -8.15
N ASP A 249 -16.63 -1.66 -7.03
CA ASP A 249 -16.56 -2.36 -5.74
C ASP A 249 -15.96 -3.77 -5.87
N LEU A 250 -14.92 -3.92 -6.66
CA LEU A 250 -14.12 -5.12 -6.78
C LEU A 250 -12.88 -5.01 -5.91
N SER A 251 -12.56 -6.06 -5.16
CA SER A 251 -11.28 -6.17 -4.47
C SER A 251 -10.25 -6.78 -5.41
N TYR A 252 -9.37 -5.95 -5.97
CA TYR A 252 -8.33 -6.36 -6.92
C TYR A 252 -6.95 -5.98 -6.39
N ILE A 253 -5.98 -6.89 -6.55
CA ILE A 253 -4.55 -6.66 -6.29
C ILE A 253 -3.78 -7.25 -7.48
N ALA A 254 -2.97 -6.43 -8.12
CA ALA A 254 -2.09 -6.87 -9.21
C ALA A 254 -0.93 -7.71 -8.67
N LEU A 255 -0.61 -8.80 -9.35
CA LEU A 255 0.53 -9.68 -9.08
C LEU A 255 1.31 -9.93 -10.37
N ASP A 256 2.49 -10.54 -10.27
CA ASP A 256 3.41 -10.69 -11.41
C ASP A 256 3.24 -12.01 -12.20
N GLY A 257 2.17 -12.76 -11.97
CA GLY A 257 1.94 -14.07 -12.57
C GLY A 257 1.31 -14.05 -13.96
N GLU A 258 0.90 -15.24 -14.42
CA GLU A 258 0.37 -15.47 -15.76
C GLU A 258 -1.06 -16.05 -15.78
N ILE A 259 -1.60 -16.43 -14.61
CA ILE A 259 -2.97 -16.94 -14.49
C ILE A 259 -3.85 -15.89 -13.80
N GLY A 260 -4.79 -15.31 -14.57
CA GLY A 260 -5.81 -14.43 -14.04
C GLY A 260 -6.80 -15.19 -13.17
N CYS A 261 -7.15 -14.63 -12.01
CA CYS A 261 -8.05 -15.24 -11.04
C CYS A 261 -9.31 -14.39 -10.87
N MET A 262 -10.49 -15.02 -10.89
CA MET A 262 -11.76 -14.40 -10.50
C MET A 262 -12.51 -15.32 -9.55
N VAL A 263 -12.77 -14.83 -8.35
CA VAL A 263 -13.31 -15.64 -7.25
C VAL A 263 -14.35 -14.85 -6.48
N ASN A 264 -15.24 -15.50 -5.77
CA ASN A 264 -16.12 -14.86 -4.80
C ASN A 264 -15.74 -15.23 -3.37
N GLY A 265 -15.20 -14.26 -2.67
CA GLY A 265 -14.74 -14.37 -1.29
C GLY A 265 -13.21 -14.48 -1.14
N ALA A 266 -12.66 -13.63 -0.31
CA ALA A 266 -11.20 -13.46 -0.13
C ALA A 266 -10.49 -14.77 0.28
N GLY A 267 -11.09 -15.58 1.15
CA GLY A 267 -10.51 -16.87 1.57
C GLY A 267 -10.42 -17.86 0.40
N LEU A 268 -11.45 -17.91 -0.47
CA LEU A 268 -11.43 -18.75 -1.66
C LEU A 268 -10.41 -18.21 -2.69
N ALA A 269 -10.25 -16.89 -2.79
CA ALA A 269 -9.24 -16.29 -3.66
C ALA A 269 -7.83 -16.68 -3.23
N MET A 270 -7.50 -16.58 -1.94
CA MET A 270 -6.21 -17.03 -1.40
C MET A 270 -5.95 -18.52 -1.67
N ALA A 271 -6.95 -19.38 -1.38
CA ALA A 271 -6.81 -20.82 -1.65
C ALA A 271 -6.64 -21.13 -3.17
N THR A 272 -7.29 -20.34 -4.04
CA THR A 272 -7.14 -20.46 -5.49
C THR A 272 -5.71 -20.08 -5.94
N MET A 273 -5.17 -19.01 -5.40
CA MET A 273 -3.79 -18.62 -5.69
C MET A 273 -2.76 -19.64 -5.18
N ASP A 274 -2.97 -20.16 -3.98
CA ASP A 274 -2.09 -21.17 -3.39
C ASP A 274 -2.06 -22.46 -4.22
N ILE A 275 -3.23 -22.93 -4.68
CA ILE A 275 -3.26 -24.16 -5.48
C ILE A 275 -2.66 -23.95 -6.86
N ILE A 276 -2.81 -22.78 -7.49
CA ILE A 276 -2.13 -22.45 -8.75
C ILE A 276 -0.62 -22.57 -8.56
N LYS A 277 -0.07 -22.04 -7.46
CA LYS A 277 1.36 -22.16 -7.13
C LYS A 277 1.78 -23.61 -6.88
N LEU A 278 0.95 -24.38 -6.19
CA LEU A 278 1.21 -25.79 -5.92
C LEU A 278 1.34 -26.59 -7.25
N TYR A 279 0.57 -26.24 -8.27
CA TYR A 279 0.68 -26.84 -9.61
C TYR A 279 1.76 -26.19 -10.49
N GLY A 280 2.54 -25.28 -9.94
CA GLY A 280 3.77 -24.72 -10.52
C GLY A 280 3.55 -23.56 -11.49
N ALA A 281 2.46 -22.81 -11.36
CA ALA A 281 2.25 -21.56 -12.08
C ALA A 281 2.07 -20.41 -11.10
N GLU A 282 2.03 -19.17 -11.59
CA GLU A 282 1.92 -17.98 -10.75
C GLU A 282 0.61 -17.22 -11.03
N PRO A 283 -0.15 -16.80 -9.97
CA PRO A 283 -1.34 -15.99 -10.13
C PRO A 283 -0.97 -14.57 -10.57
N ALA A 284 -1.71 -14.03 -11.55
CA ALA A 284 -1.52 -12.67 -12.06
C ALA A 284 -2.24 -11.61 -11.22
N ASN A 285 -3.21 -12.01 -10.41
CA ASN A 285 -3.98 -11.11 -9.55
C ASN A 285 -4.70 -11.86 -8.44
N PHE A 286 -4.97 -11.15 -7.36
CA PHE A 286 -6.09 -11.43 -6.47
C PHE A 286 -7.31 -10.68 -7.01
N LEU A 287 -8.49 -11.34 -7.09
CA LEU A 287 -9.75 -10.69 -7.40
C LEU A 287 -10.92 -11.37 -6.71
N ASP A 288 -11.58 -10.63 -5.83
CA ASP A 288 -12.83 -11.01 -5.19
C ASP A 288 -13.98 -10.15 -5.73
N VAL A 289 -14.93 -10.80 -6.41
CA VAL A 289 -16.13 -10.12 -6.93
C VAL A 289 -17.22 -9.91 -5.87
N GLY A 290 -17.00 -10.44 -4.65
CA GLY A 290 -17.94 -10.36 -3.53
C GLY A 290 -19.17 -11.27 -3.67
N GLY A 291 -19.95 -11.36 -2.61
CA GLY A 291 -21.15 -12.22 -2.54
C GLY A 291 -22.38 -11.69 -3.31
N GLY A 292 -22.33 -10.47 -3.83
CA GLY A 292 -23.43 -9.82 -4.57
C GLY A 292 -23.05 -9.43 -6.01
N ALA A 293 -22.15 -10.18 -6.67
CA ALA A 293 -21.70 -9.84 -8.00
C ALA A 293 -22.84 -9.85 -9.02
N THR A 294 -22.93 -8.77 -9.79
CA THR A 294 -23.82 -8.60 -10.93
C THR A 294 -23.09 -8.96 -12.23
N THR A 295 -23.82 -9.16 -13.32
CA THR A 295 -23.23 -9.33 -14.65
C THR A 295 -22.27 -8.19 -15.01
N GLU A 296 -22.58 -6.95 -14.62
CA GLU A 296 -21.72 -5.78 -14.83
C GLU A 296 -20.38 -5.90 -14.09
N LYS A 297 -20.41 -6.27 -12.79
CA LYS A 297 -19.18 -6.49 -11.99
C LYS A 297 -18.33 -7.62 -12.59
N VAL A 298 -18.92 -8.71 -13.00
CA VAL A 298 -18.22 -9.82 -13.63
C VAL A 298 -17.59 -9.40 -14.95
N THR A 299 -18.31 -8.63 -15.77
CA THR A 299 -17.79 -8.10 -17.05
C THR A 299 -16.61 -7.15 -16.81
N ALA A 300 -16.72 -6.24 -15.84
CA ALA A 300 -15.63 -5.35 -15.45
C ALA A 300 -14.41 -6.14 -14.96
N ALA A 301 -14.61 -7.15 -14.12
CA ALA A 301 -13.55 -8.03 -13.64
C ALA A 301 -12.78 -8.70 -14.79
N PHE A 302 -13.50 -9.25 -15.78
CA PHE A 302 -12.87 -9.85 -16.97
C PHE A 302 -12.09 -8.82 -17.79
N LYS A 303 -12.63 -7.62 -17.99
CA LYS A 303 -11.93 -6.54 -18.72
C LYS A 303 -10.62 -6.15 -18.02
N ILE A 304 -10.65 -6.02 -16.69
CA ILE A 304 -9.47 -5.70 -15.89
C ILE A 304 -8.42 -6.82 -15.99
N ILE A 305 -8.81 -8.08 -15.80
CA ILE A 305 -7.89 -9.22 -15.91
C ILE A 305 -7.26 -9.29 -17.30
N THR A 306 -8.08 -9.17 -18.36
CA THR A 306 -7.62 -9.30 -19.75
C THR A 306 -6.82 -8.10 -20.26
N SER A 307 -6.87 -6.96 -19.56
CA SER A 307 -6.01 -5.80 -19.85
C SER A 307 -4.54 -6.06 -19.48
N ASP A 308 -4.27 -7.08 -18.68
CA ASP A 308 -2.92 -7.48 -18.35
C ASP A 308 -2.28 -8.33 -19.47
N PRO A 309 -1.23 -7.85 -20.14
CA PRO A 309 -0.58 -8.58 -21.22
C PRO A 309 0.13 -9.85 -20.73
N ASN A 310 0.41 -9.98 -19.43
CA ASN A 310 1.06 -11.17 -18.86
C ASN A 310 0.08 -12.33 -18.67
N VAL A 311 -1.23 -12.07 -18.65
CA VAL A 311 -2.27 -13.09 -18.46
C VAL A 311 -2.34 -14.01 -19.68
N LYS A 312 -2.03 -15.28 -19.47
CA LYS A 312 -2.05 -16.34 -20.48
C LYS A 312 -3.23 -17.32 -20.33
N GLY A 313 -3.94 -17.24 -19.23
CA GLY A 313 -5.15 -18.02 -18.95
C GLY A 313 -5.91 -17.47 -17.77
N ILE A 314 -7.20 -17.81 -17.67
CA ILE A 314 -8.08 -17.30 -16.59
C ILE A 314 -8.72 -18.48 -15.88
N LEU A 315 -8.65 -18.46 -14.54
CA LEU A 315 -9.37 -19.38 -13.67
C LEU A 315 -10.48 -18.63 -12.93
N VAL A 316 -11.72 -19.01 -13.24
CA VAL A 316 -12.92 -18.59 -12.50
C VAL A 316 -13.28 -19.67 -11.50
N ASN A 317 -13.26 -19.34 -10.22
CA ASN A 317 -13.56 -20.29 -9.15
C ASN A 317 -14.63 -19.71 -8.23
N ILE A 318 -15.87 -20.18 -8.39
CA ILE A 318 -17.05 -19.68 -7.69
C ILE A 318 -17.62 -20.75 -6.78
N PHE A 319 -17.80 -20.38 -5.52
CA PHE A 319 -18.59 -21.15 -4.57
C PHE A 319 -19.89 -20.40 -4.24
N GLY A 320 -20.99 -20.85 -4.82
CA GLY A 320 -22.31 -20.24 -4.68
C GLY A 320 -22.95 -20.56 -3.33
N GLY A 321 -22.84 -19.65 -2.38
CA GLY A 321 -23.69 -19.64 -1.19
C GLY A 321 -24.86 -18.66 -1.43
N ILE A 322 -24.63 -17.39 -1.07
CA ILE A 322 -25.56 -16.29 -1.37
C ILE A 322 -25.56 -15.98 -2.87
N MET A 323 -24.38 -16.04 -3.49
CA MET A 323 -24.24 -15.86 -4.95
C MET A 323 -24.75 -17.10 -5.70
N ARG A 324 -25.42 -16.87 -6.81
CA ARG A 324 -25.98 -17.92 -7.67
C ARG A 324 -25.04 -18.17 -8.86
N CYS A 325 -24.77 -19.44 -9.13
CA CYS A 325 -23.90 -19.87 -10.23
C CYS A 325 -24.45 -19.54 -11.62
N ASP A 326 -25.77 -19.51 -11.80
CA ASP A 326 -26.42 -19.12 -13.06
C ASP A 326 -26.13 -17.64 -13.41
N ILE A 327 -26.24 -16.71 -12.45
CA ILE A 327 -25.91 -15.27 -12.65
C ILE A 327 -24.45 -15.10 -13.04
N ILE A 328 -23.55 -15.82 -12.36
CA ILE A 328 -22.12 -15.76 -12.70
C ILE A 328 -21.87 -16.33 -14.09
N ALA A 329 -22.49 -17.45 -14.45
CA ALA A 329 -22.33 -18.04 -15.76
C ALA A 329 -22.79 -17.08 -16.88
N GLU A 330 -23.92 -16.38 -16.69
CA GLU A 330 -24.41 -15.36 -17.62
C GLU A 330 -23.41 -14.20 -17.73
N GLY A 331 -22.87 -13.72 -16.58
CA GLY A 331 -21.84 -12.69 -16.54
C GLY A 331 -20.56 -13.10 -17.27
N VAL A 332 -20.08 -14.31 -17.03
CA VAL A 332 -18.92 -14.89 -17.73
C VAL A 332 -19.16 -14.96 -19.24
N VAL A 333 -20.30 -15.51 -19.67
CA VAL A 333 -20.65 -15.62 -21.11
C VAL A 333 -20.70 -14.23 -21.77
N THR A 334 -21.34 -13.28 -21.10
CA THR A 334 -21.44 -11.90 -21.59
C THR A 334 -20.04 -11.25 -21.70
N ALA A 335 -19.26 -11.32 -20.66
CA ALA A 335 -17.92 -10.74 -20.61
C ALA A 335 -16.99 -11.35 -21.67
N VAL A 336 -16.99 -12.68 -21.81
CA VAL A 336 -16.15 -13.37 -22.80
C VAL A 336 -16.53 -12.96 -24.23
N LYS A 337 -17.81 -12.79 -24.53
CA LYS A 337 -18.30 -12.31 -25.83
C LYS A 337 -17.91 -10.86 -26.10
N GLU A 338 -18.06 -9.96 -25.10
CA GLU A 338 -17.71 -8.54 -25.23
C GLU A 338 -16.20 -8.32 -25.41
N VAL A 339 -15.40 -9.04 -24.63
CA VAL A 339 -13.93 -8.88 -24.62
C VAL A 339 -13.28 -9.64 -25.80
N GLY A 340 -13.98 -10.62 -26.38
CA GLY A 340 -13.38 -11.48 -27.41
C GLY A 340 -12.20 -12.27 -26.89
N LEU A 341 -12.40 -12.96 -25.76
CA LEU A 341 -11.34 -13.66 -25.01
C LEU A 341 -10.52 -14.60 -25.91
N LYS A 342 -9.21 -14.46 -25.88
CA LYS A 342 -8.26 -15.24 -26.68
C LYS A 342 -7.45 -16.26 -25.87
N VAL A 343 -7.51 -16.16 -24.54
CA VAL A 343 -6.77 -17.05 -23.64
C VAL A 343 -7.68 -18.17 -23.11
N PRO A 344 -7.14 -19.34 -22.71
CA PRO A 344 -7.91 -20.40 -22.09
C PRO A 344 -8.70 -19.91 -20.87
N LEU A 345 -9.93 -20.37 -20.75
CA LEU A 345 -10.81 -20.10 -19.62
C LEU A 345 -11.21 -21.40 -18.94
N VAL A 346 -10.82 -21.59 -17.71
CA VAL A 346 -11.28 -22.68 -16.85
C VAL A 346 -12.28 -22.13 -15.83
N VAL A 347 -13.42 -22.81 -15.70
CA VAL A 347 -14.48 -22.39 -14.79
C VAL A 347 -14.87 -23.53 -13.86
N ARG A 348 -14.76 -23.31 -12.56
CA ARG A 348 -15.30 -24.17 -11.51
C ARG A 348 -16.48 -23.45 -10.85
N LEU A 349 -17.64 -24.08 -10.91
CA LEU A 349 -18.86 -23.63 -10.22
C LEU A 349 -19.29 -24.68 -9.21
N GLU A 350 -19.63 -24.25 -8.01
CA GLU A 350 -20.12 -25.08 -6.91
C GLU A 350 -21.22 -24.33 -6.14
N GLY A 351 -22.20 -25.02 -5.58
CA GLY A 351 -23.24 -24.44 -4.73
C GLY A 351 -24.57 -24.14 -5.43
N THR A 352 -25.21 -23.02 -5.09
CA THR A 352 -26.55 -22.66 -5.52
C THR A 352 -26.67 -22.52 -7.06
N ASN A 353 -27.61 -23.20 -7.69
CA ASN A 353 -27.88 -23.20 -9.13
C ASN A 353 -26.66 -23.63 -9.99
N VAL A 354 -25.85 -24.55 -9.47
CA VAL A 354 -24.68 -25.05 -10.20
C VAL A 354 -25.04 -25.78 -11.50
N ALA A 355 -26.13 -26.52 -11.52
CA ALA A 355 -26.57 -27.25 -12.71
C ALA A 355 -26.98 -26.28 -13.83
N GLU A 356 -27.74 -25.25 -13.51
CA GLU A 356 -28.13 -24.17 -14.40
C GLU A 356 -26.93 -23.39 -14.92
N GLY A 357 -26.00 -23.02 -14.03
CA GLY A 357 -24.76 -22.33 -14.40
C GLY A 357 -23.91 -23.14 -15.37
N LYS A 358 -23.74 -24.45 -15.13
CA LYS A 358 -23.03 -25.36 -16.04
C LYS A 358 -23.75 -25.48 -17.38
N ALA A 359 -25.08 -25.54 -17.39
CA ALA A 359 -25.90 -25.61 -18.63
C ALA A 359 -25.71 -24.31 -19.46
N ILE A 360 -25.69 -23.13 -18.83
CA ILE A 360 -25.45 -21.84 -19.50
C ILE A 360 -24.07 -21.84 -20.16
N LEU A 361 -23.01 -22.23 -19.42
CA LEU A 361 -21.65 -22.27 -19.95
C LEU A 361 -21.53 -23.24 -21.13
N ASN A 362 -22.06 -24.45 -20.99
CA ASN A 362 -22.03 -25.49 -22.06
C ASN A 362 -22.83 -25.08 -23.31
N GLY A 363 -23.95 -24.38 -23.12
CA GLY A 363 -24.80 -23.88 -24.20
C GLY A 363 -24.30 -22.60 -24.87
N SER A 364 -23.28 -21.95 -24.34
CA SER A 364 -22.78 -20.65 -24.79
C SER A 364 -22.03 -20.66 -26.13
N GLY A 365 -21.56 -21.83 -26.57
CA GLY A 365 -20.69 -22.00 -27.74
C GLY A 365 -19.26 -21.47 -27.54
N LEU A 366 -18.90 -21.09 -26.32
CA LEU A 366 -17.57 -20.62 -25.97
C LEU A 366 -16.64 -21.78 -25.61
N ASN A 367 -15.34 -21.63 -25.85
CA ASN A 367 -14.36 -22.61 -25.45
C ASN A 367 -14.03 -22.45 -23.93
N VAL A 368 -14.97 -22.94 -23.10
CA VAL A 368 -14.84 -22.92 -21.64
C VAL A 368 -14.53 -24.33 -21.16
N ILE A 369 -13.47 -24.47 -20.39
CA ILE A 369 -13.07 -25.75 -19.78
C ILE A 369 -13.73 -25.84 -18.40
N ALA A 370 -14.71 -26.75 -18.25
CA ALA A 370 -15.34 -26.97 -16.96
C ALA A 370 -14.44 -27.78 -16.02
N ALA A 371 -14.42 -27.41 -14.75
CA ALA A 371 -13.71 -28.14 -13.70
C ALA A 371 -14.68 -28.67 -12.64
N ASN A 372 -14.32 -29.82 -12.04
CA ASN A 372 -15.12 -30.51 -11.04
C ASN A 372 -14.83 -30.03 -9.61
N ASP A 373 -13.56 -29.82 -9.32
CA ASP A 373 -13.09 -29.35 -8.03
C ASP A 373 -11.92 -28.36 -8.20
N LEU A 374 -11.37 -27.88 -7.10
CA LEU A 374 -10.32 -26.86 -7.12
C LEU A 374 -8.99 -27.40 -7.67
N SER A 375 -8.64 -28.66 -7.38
CA SER A 375 -7.42 -29.31 -7.89
C SER A 375 -7.52 -29.54 -9.39
N ASP A 376 -8.66 -30.07 -9.87
CA ASP A 376 -8.95 -30.26 -11.30
C ASP A 376 -8.92 -28.93 -12.06
N ALA A 377 -9.41 -27.84 -11.43
CA ALA A 377 -9.37 -26.51 -12.00
C ALA A 377 -7.94 -25.99 -12.17
N ALA A 378 -7.11 -26.13 -11.13
CA ALA A 378 -5.71 -25.71 -11.17
C ALA A 378 -4.90 -26.54 -12.18
N GLU A 379 -5.06 -27.86 -12.21
CA GLU A 379 -4.39 -28.73 -13.19
C GLU A 379 -4.74 -28.32 -14.61
N LYS A 380 -6.02 -28.13 -14.90
CA LYS A 380 -6.52 -27.78 -16.24
C LYS A 380 -5.99 -26.41 -16.71
N ILE A 381 -6.05 -25.38 -15.85
CA ILE A 381 -5.57 -24.07 -16.27
C ILE A 381 -4.06 -24.05 -16.48
N VAL A 382 -3.28 -24.67 -15.60
CA VAL A 382 -1.82 -24.76 -15.74
C VAL A 382 -1.45 -25.54 -17.01
N LYS A 383 -2.12 -26.65 -17.27
CA LYS A 383 -1.91 -27.42 -18.50
C LYS A 383 -2.24 -26.61 -19.75
N ALA A 384 -3.39 -25.92 -19.78
CA ALA A 384 -3.81 -25.11 -20.90
C ALA A 384 -2.83 -23.94 -21.19
N VAL A 385 -2.31 -23.28 -20.15
CA VAL A 385 -1.32 -22.20 -20.29
C VAL A 385 0.03 -22.70 -20.79
N ARG A 386 0.44 -23.90 -20.40
CA ARG A 386 1.73 -24.51 -20.82
C ARG A 386 1.69 -25.13 -22.22
N GLY A 387 0.55 -25.05 -22.94
CA GLY A 387 0.43 -25.56 -24.30
C GLY A 387 0.26 -27.07 -24.38
N GLY A 388 -0.16 -27.71 -23.29
CA GLY A 388 -0.52 -29.12 -23.24
C GLY A 388 -2.04 -29.30 -23.43
N VAL A 389 -2.53 -29.24 -24.65
CA VAL A 389 -3.87 -29.72 -25.01
C VAL A 389 -3.80 -31.17 -25.42
#